data_47ba8e117fa3392f1799c47ff8fe17c7
#
_entry.id   47ba8e117fa3392f1799c47ff8fe17c7
#
_cell.length_a   1.000
_cell.length_b   1.000
_cell.length_c   1.000
_cell.angle_alpha   90.00
_cell.angle_beta   90.00
_cell.angle_gamma   90.00
#
_symmetry.space_group_name_H-M   'P 1'
#
loop_
_entity.id
_entity.type
_entity.pdbx_description
1 polymer ?
#
loop_
_entity_poly.entity_id
_entity_poly.type
_entity_poly.pdbx_seq_one_letter_code
_entity_poly.pdbx_strand_id
1 'polypeptide(L)'
;MNIRDIEAVVSAIEDGYIQEAGKAIGGQERPERSLSYRLQRSFPRRMRIAAACLAGVLFLSASSLLAAVAAGSMPAYEILYALYPETAKRLTPVQISCEDNGIRMEVKAVYVHADTAEIYLSMQDLTEERIDETVDLFDSYSLHSSRDSIGTCSLVDFDPESGKAVFLVQVKHMNGEKIEGQKLTFSVSEFLTGKQRVEQELPEIDLSRMEEKTELQTNVTRRGSSGMEMEKVEEEQQKGFLRPDADQTYSPVDGVTVTAYGWVDGRLHIQVHYTDILNTDNHGYVYLKDGQGNAVSCFGSVAFWDEEKSGSYQEYFFEVEPEMITAGWSVWGYFSTCSELVEGDWRVTFPIEETKPLQ
;
A
#
# COMPACT_ATOMS: atom_id res chain seq x y z
N MET A 1 -34.19 12.02 -3.08
CA MET A 1 -33.55 10.70 -2.98
C MET A 1 -33.67 10.29 -1.51
N ASN A 2 -34.36 9.20 -1.21
CA ASN A 2 -34.70 8.84 0.17
C ASN A 2 -33.55 8.02 0.77
N ILE A 3 -33.36 8.07 2.10
CA ILE A 3 -32.27 7.36 2.83
C ILE A 3 -32.24 5.86 2.46
N ARG A 4 -33.39 5.24 2.23
CA ARG A 4 -33.50 3.83 1.77
C ARG A 4 -32.91 3.59 0.38
N ASP A 5 -32.86 4.58 -0.48
CA ASP A 5 -32.27 4.44 -1.82
C ASP A 5 -30.73 4.50 -1.73
N ILE A 6 -30.18 5.19 -0.71
CA ILE A 6 -28.75 5.27 -0.45
C ILE A 6 -28.26 3.98 0.21
N GLU A 7 -29.00 3.43 1.18
CA GLU A 7 -28.66 2.15 1.82
C GLU A 7 -28.66 0.99 0.81
N ALA A 8 -29.60 0.99 -0.14
CA ALA A 8 -29.66 -0.03 -1.20
C ALA A 8 -28.47 0.09 -2.19
N VAL A 9 -27.97 1.30 -2.44
CA VAL A 9 -26.81 1.52 -3.31
C VAL A 9 -25.51 1.13 -2.60
N VAL A 10 -25.36 1.44 -1.31
CA VAL A 10 -24.19 1.08 -0.50
C VAL A 10 -24.11 -0.44 -0.35
N SER A 11 -25.22 -1.11 -0.03
CA SER A 11 -25.28 -2.56 0.08
C SER A 11 -24.95 -3.28 -1.24
N ALA A 12 -25.39 -2.72 -2.38
CA ALA A 12 -25.06 -3.27 -3.70
C ALA A 12 -23.58 -3.08 -4.10
N ILE A 13 -22.89 -2.07 -3.53
CA ILE A 13 -21.45 -1.85 -3.72
C ILE A 13 -20.65 -2.84 -2.87
N GLU A 14 -21.03 -3.08 -1.61
CA GLU A 14 -20.38 -4.04 -0.73
C GLU A 14 -20.46 -5.47 -1.29
N ASP A 15 -21.62 -5.87 -1.80
CA ASP A 15 -21.83 -7.19 -2.44
C ASP A 15 -20.98 -7.34 -3.72
N GLY A 16 -20.77 -6.27 -4.48
CA GLY A 16 -19.92 -6.24 -5.67
C GLY A 16 -18.43 -6.47 -5.36
N TYR A 17 -17.92 -5.83 -4.32
CA TYR A 17 -16.54 -5.98 -3.87
C TYR A 17 -16.26 -7.37 -3.28
N ILE A 18 -17.19 -7.94 -2.53
CA ILE A 18 -17.07 -9.29 -1.97
C ILE A 18 -17.07 -10.35 -3.08
N GLN A 19 -17.87 -10.15 -4.14
CA GLN A 19 -17.88 -11.07 -5.29
C GLN A 19 -16.61 -10.97 -6.15
N GLU A 20 -16.02 -9.80 -6.32
CA GLU A 20 -14.75 -9.65 -7.04
C GLU A 20 -13.57 -10.23 -6.26
N ALA A 21 -13.50 -9.99 -4.96
CA ALA A 21 -12.50 -10.59 -4.09
C ALA A 21 -12.63 -12.11 -4.02
N GLY A 22 -13.83 -12.65 -4.03
CA GLY A 22 -14.10 -14.10 -4.07
C GLY A 22 -13.69 -14.78 -5.39
N LYS A 23 -13.68 -14.05 -6.50
CA LYS A 23 -13.20 -14.55 -7.81
C LYS A 23 -11.69 -14.61 -7.93
N ALA A 24 -11.00 -13.77 -7.18
CA ALA A 24 -9.52 -13.75 -7.14
C ALA A 24 -8.91 -14.89 -6.31
N ILE A 25 -9.72 -15.57 -5.45
CA ILE A 25 -9.27 -16.66 -4.56
C ILE A 25 -9.81 -18.01 -5.04
N GLY A 26 -9.71 -18.30 -6.31
CA GLY A 26 -10.01 -19.56 -6.99
C GLY A 26 -10.58 -20.72 -6.15
N GLY A 27 -11.91 -20.94 -6.17
CA GLY A 27 -12.55 -22.09 -5.56
C GLY A 27 -13.81 -22.51 -6.30
N GLN A 28 -13.91 -23.78 -6.62
CA GLN A 28 -14.90 -24.49 -7.44
C GLN A 28 -16.36 -24.22 -7.04
N GLU A 29 -17.18 -24.02 -8.07
CA GLU A 29 -18.63 -23.83 -7.97
C GLU A 29 -19.36 -25.11 -7.50
N ARG A 30 -20.27 -24.95 -6.54
CA ARG A 30 -21.40 -25.82 -6.33
C ARG A 30 -22.69 -25.05 -6.64
N PRO A 31 -23.65 -25.61 -7.39
CA PRO A 31 -24.83 -24.87 -7.79
C PRO A 31 -25.88 -24.86 -6.67
N GLU A 32 -26.18 -23.70 -6.12
CA GLU A 32 -27.39 -23.48 -5.34
C GLU A 32 -28.45 -22.76 -6.15
N ARG A 33 -29.67 -23.24 -6.01
CA ARG A 33 -30.85 -22.79 -6.75
C ARG A 33 -31.26 -21.38 -6.34
N SER A 34 -31.21 -20.46 -7.27
CA SER A 34 -31.67 -19.08 -7.10
C SER A 34 -33.18 -18.96 -7.20
N LEU A 35 -33.79 -18.32 -6.20
CA LEU A 35 -35.11 -17.71 -6.30
C LEU A 35 -34.97 -16.35 -6.96
N SER A 36 -35.32 -16.29 -8.23
CA SER A 36 -35.27 -15.09 -9.02
C SER A 36 -36.40 -14.11 -8.69
N TYR A 37 -36.12 -12.97 -8.12
CA TYR A 37 -36.98 -11.80 -8.22
C TYR A 37 -36.49 -10.92 -9.39
N ARG A 38 -37.26 -10.95 -10.48
CA ARG A 38 -37.12 -10.05 -11.62
C ARG A 38 -37.53 -8.63 -11.22
N LEU A 39 -36.57 -7.72 -11.06
CA LEU A 39 -36.78 -6.28 -11.27
C LEU A 39 -35.85 -5.85 -12.39
N GLN A 40 -36.33 -6.08 -13.62
CA GLN A 40 -35.72 -5.59 -14.83
C GLN A 40 -36.14 -4.13 -15.04
N ARG A 41 -35.34 -3.16 -14.53
CA ARG A 41 -35.25 -1.82 -15.09
C ARG A 41 -33.82 -1.61 -15.56
N SER A 42 -33.60 -1.74 -16.85
CA SER A 42 -32.34 -1.47 -17.52
C SER A 42 -32.06 0.03 -17.52
N PHE A 43 -31.25 0.49 -16.59
CA PHE A 43 -30.65 1.82 -16.69
C PHE A 43 -29.56 1.81 -17.77
N PRO A 44 -29.49 2.83 -18.63
CA PRO A 44 -28.48 2.92 -19.68
C PRO A 44 -27.08 3.01 -19.08
N ARG A 45 -26.12 2.34 -19.73
CA ARG A 45 -24.72 2.18 -19.26
C ARG A 45 -24.08 3.51 -18.82
N ARG A 46 -24.45 4.64 -19.44
CA ARG A 46 -23.97 5.99 -19.09
C ARG A 46 -24.47 6.46 -17.71
N MET A 47 -25.68 6.06 -17.28
CA MET A 47 -26.19 6.40 -15.94
C MET A 47 -25.53 5.55 -14.85
N ARG A 48 -25.11 4.32 -15.15
CA ARG A 48 -24.38 3.47 -14.18
C ARG A 48 -22.98 4.01 -13.91
N ILE A 49 -22.29 4.50 -14.94
CA ILE A 49 -20.96 5.13 -14.81
C ILE A 49 -21.08 6.45 -14.05
N ALA A 50 -22.09 7.28 -14.35
CA ALA A 50 -22.31 8.53 -13.63
C ALA A 50 -22.68 8.29 -12.14
N ALA A 51 -23.47 7.25 -11.83
CA ALA A 51 -23.81 6.89 -10.45
C ALA A 51 -22.59 6.35 -9.68
N ALA A 52 -21.74 5.53 -10.31
CA ALA A 52 -20.51 5.03 -9.71
C ALA A 52 -19.49 6.16 -9.46
N CYS A 53 -19.34 7.10 -10.41
CA CYS A 53 -18.49 8.29 -10.22
C CYS A 53 -19.03 9.22 -9.11
N LEU A 54 -20.35 9.39 -9.02
CA LEU A 54 -20.96 10.21 -7.95
C LEU A 54 -20.83 9.55 -6.58
N ALA A 55 -20.98 8.21 -6.49
CA ALA A 55 -20.78 7.47 -5.25
C ALA A 55 -19.31 7.50 -4.81
N GLY A 56 -18.37 7.33 -5.75
CA GLY A 56 -16.93 7.47 -5.48
C GLY A 56 -16.54 8.85 -4.99
N VAL A 57 -17.05 9.92 -5.60
CA VAL A 57 -16.83 11.31 -5.18
C VAL A 57 -17.46 11.59 -3.81
N LEU A 58 -18.64 11.03 -3.52
CA LEU A 58 -19.29 11.18 -2.21
C LEU A 58 -18.56 10.42 -1.11
N PHE A 59 -18.00 9.24 -1.41
CA PHE A 59 -17.23 8.45 -0.45
C PHE A 59 -15.88 9.12 -0.14
N LEU A 60 -15.16 9.59 -1.16
CA LEU A 60 -13.93 10.37 -1.00
C LEU A 60 -14.17 11.70 -0.26
N SER A 61 -15.32 12.35 -0.50
CA SER A 61 -15.66 13.59 0.22
C SER A 61 -16.07 13.35 1.68
N ALA A 62 -16.64 12.20 2.01
CA ALA A 62 -17.00 11.88 3.40
C ALA A 62 -15.76 11.56 4.24
N SER A 63 -14.80 10.79 3.70
CA SER A 63 -13.55 10.49 4.39
C SER A 63 -12.65 11.72 4.55
N SER A 64 -12.53 12.57 3.53
CA SER A 64 -11.81 13.84 3.63
C SER A 64 -12.48 14.83 4.60
N LEU A 65 -13.81 14.84 4.66
CA LEU A 65 -14.55 15.67 5.60
C LEU A 65 -14.34 15.21 7.05
N LEU A 66 -14.33 13.89 7.30
CA LEU A 66 -14.00 13.32 8.62
C LEU A 66 -12.56 13.64 9.03
N ALA A 67 -11.62 13.53 8.12
CA ALA A 67 -10.24 13.89 8.34
C ALA A 67 -10.07 15.38 8.68
N ALA A 68 -10.73 16.28 7.95
CA ALA A 68 -10.71 17.71 8.22
C ALA A 68 -11.36 18.06 9.60
N VAL A 69 -12.42 17.34 9.99
CA VAL A 69 -13.02 17.47 11.34
C VAL A 69 -12.03 16.99 12.40
N ALA A 70 -11.37 15.87 12.19
CA ALA A 70 -10.35 15.34 13.09
C ALA A 70 -9.14 16.28 13.19
N ALA A 71 -8.79 16.98 12.11
CA ALA A 71 -7.77 18.03 12.11
C ALA A 71 -8.20 19.33 12.85
N GLY A 72 -9.45 19.40 13.32
CA GLY A 72 -9.98 20.53 14.09
C GLY A 72 -10.67 21.62 13.26
N SER A 73 -10.99 21.32 12.00
CA SER A 73 -11.73 22.27 11.15
C SER A 73 -13.20 22.39 11.56
N MET A 74 -13.57 23.48 12.20
CA MET A 74 -14.96 23.78 12.56
C MET A 74 -15.90 23.83 11.35
N PRO A 75 -15.54 24.44 10.20
CA PRO A 75 -16.36 24.38 9.00
C PRO A 75 -16.60 22.95 8.50
N ALA A 76 -15.57 22.09 8.57
CA ALA A 76 -15.71 20.69 8.17
C ALA A 76 -16.65 19.92 9.11
N TYR A 77 -16.61 20.19 10.42
CA TYR A 77 -17.54 19.61 11.39
C TYR A 77 -18.98 20.05 11.13
N GLU A 78 -19.22 21.32 10.83
CA GLU A 78 -20.55 21.83 10.49
C GLU A 78 -21.11 21.17 9.22
N ILE A 79 -20.28 20.96 8.20
CA ILE A 79 -20.66 20.23 6.99
C ILE A 79 -20.94 18.78 7.30
N LEU A 80 -20.07 18.11 8.08
CA LEU A 80 -20.28 16.74 8.52
C LEU A 80 -21.58 16.60 9.32
N TYR A 81 -21.84 17.52 10.25
CA TYR A 81 -23.06 17.54 11.02
C TYR A 81 -24.31 17.76 10.19
N ALA A 82 -24.21 18.59 9.16
CA ALA A 82 -25.32 18.85 8.25
C ALA A 82 -25.65 17.66 7.32
N LEU A 83 -24.62 16.96 6.84
CA LEU A 83 -24.78 15.83 5.92
C LEU A 83 -24.97 14.49 6.62
N TYR A 84 -24.27 14.29 7.72
CA TYR A 84 -24.20 13.00 8.46
C TYR A 84 -24.30 13.24 9.98
N PRO A 85 -25.42 13.74 10.50
CA PRO A 85 -25.54 14.14 11.89
C PRO A 85 -25.32 12.98 12.89
N GLU A 86 -25.69 11.77 12.53
CA GLU A 86 -25.47 10.59 13.37
C GLU A 86 -23.99 10.22 13.50
N THR A 87 -23.21 10.39 12.42
CA THR A 87 -21.77 10.17 12.43
C THR A 87 -21.05 11.26 13.21
N ALA A 88 -21.42 12.54 12.98
CA ALA A 88 -20.84 13.67 13.70
C ALA A 88 -21.08 13.59 15.23
N LYS A 89 -22.27 13.15 15.65
CA LYS A 89 -22.61 12.96 17.07
C LYS A 89 -21.87 11.80 17.74
N ARG A 90 -21.33 10.86 16.95
CA ARG A 90 -20.62 9.66 17.43
C ARG A 90 -19.11 9.81 17.50
N LEU A 91 -18.56 10.91 16.98
CA LEU A 91 -17.15 11.23 17.14
C LEU A 91 -16.89 11.72 18.56
N THR A 92 -16.14 10.96 19.34
CA THR A 92 -15.71 11.34 20.69
C THR A 92 -14.34 12.00 20.60
N PRO A 93 -14.22 13.31 20.91
CA PRO A 93 -12.92 13.98 20.96
C PRO A 93 -12.08 13.37 22.10
N VAL A 94 -10.85 13.01 21.81
CA VAL A 94 -9.93 12.41 22.80
C VAL A 94 -8.86 13.41 23.21
N GLN A 95 -8.20 14.07 22.25
CA GLN A 95 -7.19 15.13 22.45
C GLN A 95 -6.04 14.74 23.40
N ILE A 96 -5.56 13.49 23.25
CA ILE A 96 -4.38 13.00 23.97
C ILE A 96 -3.22 13.02 23.01
N SER A 97 -2.10 13.63 23.41
CA SER A 97 -0.90 13.77 22.59
C SER A 97 0.36 13.34 23.30
N CYS A 98 1.38 13.04 22.52
CA CYS A 98 2.78 12.90 22.94
C CYS A 98 3.68 13.66 21.97
N GLU A 99 4.88 13.97 22.40
CA GLU A 99 5.90 14.63 21.58
C GLU A 99 7.23 13.91 21.76
N ASP A 100 7.88 13.65 20.68
CA ASP A 100 9.25 13.16 20.64
C ASP A 100 9.93 13.64 19.35
N ASN A 101 11.24 13.83 19.37
CA ASN A 101 12.06 14.28 18.23
C ASN A 101 11.45 15.48 17.44
N GLY A 102 10.80 16.43 18.15
CA GLY A 102 10.14 17.59 17.52
C GLY A 102 8.84 17.30 16.79
N ILE A 103 8.38 16.04 16.80
CA ILE A 103 7.11 15.60 16.21
C ILE A 103 6.06 15.42 17.31
N ARG A 104 4.89 16.01 17.11
CA ARG A 104 3.70 15.79 17.95
C ARG A 104 2.79 14.77 17.30
N MET A 105 2.48 13.69 18.01
CA MET A 105 1.42 12.76 17.67
C MET A 105 0.22 12.98 18.60
N GLU A 106 -0.99 13.11 18.04
CA GLU A 106 -2.20 13.40 18.80
C GLU A 106 -3.38 12.56 18.30
N VAL A 107 -4.06 11.87 19.21
CA VAL A 107 -5.36 11.25 18.95
C VAL A 107 -6.42 12.33 19.00
N LYS A 108 -7.04 12.64 17.86
CA LYS A 108 -8.03 13.69 17.71
C LYS A 108 -9.43 13.23 18.09
N ALA A 109 -9.86 12.11 17.54
CA ALA A 109 -11.19 11.58 17.75
C ALA A 109 -11.24 10.08 17.57
N VAL A 110 -12.21 9.44 18.21
CA VAL A 110 -12.54 8.01 18.06
C VAL A 110 -14.01 7.87 17.72
N TYR A 111 -14.30 7.06 16.72
CA TYR A 111 -15.63 6.61 16.36
C TYR A 111 -15.74 5.11 16.62
N VAL A 112 -16.75 4.71 17.41
CA VAL A 112 -16.94 3.31 17.81
C VAL A 112 -18.26 2.79 17.29
N HIS A 113 -18.21 1.67 16.62
CA HIS A 113 -19.40 0.93 16.21
C HIS A 113 -19.21 -0.59 16.36
N ALA A 114 -20.01 -1.21 17.22
CA ALA A 114 -19.99 -2.63 17.52
C ALA A 114 -18.59 -3.15 17.92
N ASP A 115 -17.95 -3.95 17.06
CA ASP A 115 -16.63 -4.56 17.26
C ASP A 115 -15.48 -3.76 16.65
N THR A 116 -15.77 -2.57 16.11
CA THR A 116 -14.80 -1.76 15.35
C THR A 116 -14.66 -0.36 15.97
N ALA A 117 -13.43 0.13 16.00
CA ALA A 117 -13.09 1.53 16.31
C ALA A 117 -12.33 2.15 15.15
N GLU A 118 -12.72 3.37 14.77
CA GLU A 118 -12.01 4.24 13.83
C GLU A 118 -11.40 5.39 14.62
N ILE A 119 -10.08 5.52 14.52
CA ILE A 119 -9.30 6.45 15.31
C ILE A 119 -8.63 7.43 14.36
N TYR A 120 -8.90 8.71 14.53
CA TYR A 120 -8.25 9.78 13.79
C TYR A 120 -7.08 10.30 14.60
N LEU A 121 -5.89 10.11 14.03
CA LEU A 121 -4.62 10.45 14.64
C LEU A 121 -3.90 11.47 13.75
N SER A 122 -3.33 12.51 14.32
CA SER A 122 -2.48 13.44 13.57
C SER A 122 -1.04 13.35 14.01
N MET A 123 -0.13 13.52 13.04
CA MET A 123 1.29 13.79 13.30
C MET A 123 1.65 15.14 12.69
N GLN A 124 2.44 15.93 13.41
CA GLN A 124 2.86 17.26 13.00
C GLN A 124 4.31 17.50 13.42
N ASP A 125 5.13 17.93 12.48
CA ASP A 125 6.46 18.42 12.78
C ASP A 125 6.38 19.83 13.34
N LEU A 126 6.97 20.05 14.51
CA LEU A 126 6.96 21.34 15.23
C LEU A 126 8.24 22.14 15.02
N THR A 127 9.29 21.53 14.46
CA THR A 127 10.64 22.08 14.41
C THR A 127 11.21 22.19 13.02
N GLU A 128 10.83 21.26 12.13
CA GLU A 128 11.35 21.12 10.77
C GLU A 128 10.17 20.80 9.82
N GLU A 129 10.44 20.45 8.59
CA GLU A 129 9.43 20.11 7.57
C GLU A 129 9.62 18.67 7.08
N ARG A 130 9.81 17.71 8.02
CA ARG A 130 10.06 16.29 7.72
C ARG A 130 8.80 15.49 7.40
N ILE A 131 7.60 16.04 7.63
CA ILE A 131 6.33 15.39 7.29
C ILE A 131 5.79 16.02 6.02
N ASP A 132 5.56 15.20 5.00
CA ASP A 132 4.97 15.59 3.72
C ASP A 132 3.74 14.72 3.38
N GLU A 133 3.16 14.95 2.21
CA GLU A 133 2.00 14.21 1.71
C GLU A 133 2.26 12.71 1.43
N THR A 134 3.52 12.30 1.48
CA THR A 134 3.93 10.92 1.21
C THR A 134 4.27 10.14 2.49
N VAL A 135 4.13 10.79 3.66
CA VAL A 135 4.45 10.18 4.95
C VAL A 135 3.78 8.81 5.11
N ASP A 136 4.59 7.83 5.49
CA ASP A 136 4.17 6.45 5.64
C ASP A 136 4.71 5.91 6.97
N LEU A 137 3.82 5.44 7.83
CA LEU A 137 4.22 4.84 9.10
C LEU A 137 4.89 3.47 8.93
N PHE A 138 4.93 2.99 7.68
CA PHE A 138 5.57 1.73 7.37
C PHE A 138 5.10 0.61 8.30
N ASP A 139 5.93 -0.37 8.62
CA ASP A 139 5.61 -1.43 9.58
C ASP A 139 5.94 -1.04 11.04
N SER A 140 6.22 0.23 11.32
CA SER A 140 6.71 0.71 12.60
C SER A 140 5.61 1.06 13.60
N TYR A 141 4.34 1.03 13.21
CA TYR A 141 3.26 1.28 14.16
C TYR A 141 2.81 0.01 14.87
N SER A 142 2.41 0.16 16.11
CA SER A 142 1.86 -0.93 16.91
C SER A 142 0.54 -0.54 17.56
N LEU A 143 -0.40 -1.48 17.51
CA LEU A 143 -1.69 -1.39 18.16
C LEU A 143 -1.75 -2.42 19.28
N HIS A 144 -1.86 -1.94 20.51
CA HIS A 144 -2.02 -2.82 21.67
C HIS A 144 -3.40 -2.64 22.28
N SER A 145 -4.20 -3.69 22.22
CA SER A 145 -5.49 -3.80 22.88
C SER A 145 -5.48 -4.97 23.87
N SER A 146 -6.48 -5.01 24.76
CA SER A 146 -6.62 -6.11 25.72
C SER A 146 -7.13 -7.42 25.11
N ARG A 147 -7.48 -7.42 23.81
CA ARG A 147 -8.04 -8.56 23.09
C ARG A 147 -7.42 -8.70 21.69
N ASP A 148 -7.58 -9.86 21.10
CA ASP A 148 -7.13 -10.12 19.74
C ASP A 148 -7.88 -9.23 18.75
N SER A 149 -7.12 -8.44 18.01
CA SER A 149 -7.65 -7.46 17.07
C SER A 149 -6.82 -7.42 15.79
N ILE A 150 -7.48 -7.03 14.71
CA ILE A 150 -6.83 -6.66 13.46
C ILE A 150 -6.87 -5.13 13.37
N GLY A 151 -5.74 -4.53 13.01
CA GLY A 151 -5.64 -3.10 12.81
C GLY A 151 -5.04 -2.76 11.45
N THR A 152 -5.49 -1.63 10.90
CA THR A 152 -4.90 -0.99 9.72
C THR A 152 -4.67 0.48 10.00
N CYS A 153 -3.65 1.06 9.37
CA CYS A 153 -3.35 2.48 9.43
C CYS A 153 -3.16 3.01 8.01
N SER A 154 -3.79 4.14 7.70
CA SER A 154 -3.63 4.78 6.39
C SER A 154 -3.63 6.29 6.53
N LEU A 155 -2.79 6.97 5.74
CA LEU A 155 -2.84 8.42 5.58
C LEU A 155 -4.15 8.79 4.87
N VAL A 156 -4.91 9.74 5.45
CA VAL A 156 -6.20 10.18 4.90
C VAL A 156 -6.24 11.65 4.56
N ASP A 157 -5.34 12.46 5.14
CA ASP A 157 -5.25 13.88 4.84
C ASP A 157 -3.85 14.41 5.17
N PHE A 158 -3.43 15.46 4.44
CA PHE A 158 -2.21 16.21 4.70
C PHE A 158 -2.46 17.69 4.47
N ASP A 159 -2.14 18.51 5.47
CA ASP A 159 -2.20 19.96 5.39
C ASP A 159 -0.79 20.54 5.18
N PRO A 160 -0.45 21.00 3.97
CA PRO A 160 0.88 21.53 3.68
C PRO A 160 1.17 22.87 4.37
N GLU A 161 0.14 23.62 4.81
CA GLU A 161 0.37 24.90 5.51
C GLU A 161 0.86 24.68 6.95
N SER A 162 0.38 23.63 7.60
CA SER A 162 0.75 23.30 8.99
C SER A 162 1.74 22.14 9.10
N GLY A 163 2.10 21.46 8.00
CA GLY A 163 2.91 20.24 8.02
C GLY A 163 2.27 19.12 8.84
N LYS A 164 0.93 18.99 8.77
CA LYS A 164 0.17 18.04 9.57
C LYS A 164 -0.40 16.92 8.71
N ALA A 165 -0.02 15.69 9.01
CA ALA A 165 -0.60 14.49 8.46
C ALA A 165 -1.72 13.96 9.37
N VAL A 166 -2.79 13.43 8.79
CA VAL A 166 -3.88 12.76 9.52
C VAL A 166 -4.00 11.33 9.03
N PHE A 167 -3.97 10.41 9.99
CA PHE A 167 -4.10 8.98 9.76
C PHE A 167 -5.44 8.48 10.28
N LEU A 168 -6.02 7.55 9.54
CA LEU A 168 -7.13 6.73 9.99
C LEU A 168 -6.59 5.36 10.43
N VAL A 169 -6.73 5.08 11.73
CA VAL A 169 -6.42 3.77 12.31
C VAL A 169 -7.74 3.04 12.56
N GLN A 170 -7.93 1.90 11.88
CA GLN A 170 -9.10 1.06 12.11
C GLN A 170 -8.69 -0.16 12.92
N VAL A 171 -9.43 -0.44 13.98
CA VAL A 171 -9.20 -1.59 14.87
C VAL A 171 -10.48 -2.41 14.97
N LYS A 172 -10.40 -3.70 14.66
CA LYS A 172 -11.53 -4.62 14.73
C LYS A 172 -11.19 -5.82 15.61
N HIS A 173 -12.07 -6.16 16.55
CA HIS A 173 -11.95 -7.39 17.33
C HIS A 173 -12.25 -8.62 16.49
N MET A 174 -11.39 -9.64 16.58
CA MET A 174 -11.49 -10.84 15.74
C MET A 174 -12.73 -11.70 16.06
N ASN A 175 -13.26 -11.64 17.27
CA ASN A 175 -14.36 -12.47 17.74
C ASN A 175 -15.72 -11.79 17.68
N GLY A 176 -15.82 -10.61 17.05
CA GLY A 176 -17.06 -9.82 17.00
C GLY A 176 -17.51 -9.27 18.35
N GLU A 177 -16.63 -9.27 19.36
CA GLU A 177 -16.92 -8.70 20.68
C GLU A 177 -16.85 -7.17 20.61
N LYS A 178 -17.70 -6.50 21.39
CA LYS A 178 -17.71 -5.05 21.47
C LYS A 178 -16.35 -4.50 21.89
N ILE A 179 -15.91 -3.43 21.21
CA ILE A 179 -14.63 -2.76 21.50
C ILE A 179 -14.74 -1.68 22.60
N GLU A 180 -15.95 -1.31 22.96
CA GLU A 180 -16.24 -0.28 23.97
C GLU A 180 -15.68 -0.61 25.36
N GLY A 181 -15.33 0.44 26.14
CA GLY A 181 -14.89 0.33 27.53
C GLY A 181 -13.45 -0.16 27.70
N GLN A 182 -12.70 -0.28 26.62
CA GLN A 182 -11.31 -0.69 26.63
C GLN A 182 -10.34 0.49 26.54
N LYS A 183 -9.06 0.23 26.78
CA LYS A 183 -7.98 1.14 26.47
C LYS A 183 -7.22 0.59 25.26
N LEU A 184 -6.85 1.48 24.36
CA LEU A 184 -5.98 1.21 23.25
C LEU A 184 -4.69 2.00 23.41
N THR A 185 -3.57 1.37 23.13
CA THR A 185 -2.28 2.05 22.98
C THR A 185 -1.90 1.99 21.50
N PHE A 186 -1.63 3.15 20.93
CA PHE A 186 -1.05 3.30 19.61
C PHE A 186 0.37 3.86 19.78
N SER A 187 1.32 3.24 19.11
CA SER A 187 2.71 3.70 19.10
C SER A 187 3.31 3.63 17.73
N VAL A 188 4.24 4.54 17.46
CA VAL A 188 5.05 4.62 16.24
C VAL A 188 6.49 4.77 16.69
N SER A 189 7.42 4.01 16.09
CA SER A 189 8.85 4.10 16.38
C SER A 189 9.63 4.84 15.29
N GLU A 190 9.09 4.85 14.08
CA GLU A 190 9.71 5.49 12.92
C GLU A 190 8.66 5.75 11.83
N PHE A 191 8.94 6.64 10.91
CA PHE A 191 8.14 6.82 9.70
C PHE A 191 9.04 7.22 8.52
N LEU A 192 8.56 6.94 7.33
CA LEU A 192 9.20 7.30 6.08
C LEU A 192 8.53 8.51 5.45
N THR A 193 9.32 9.34 4.76
CA THR A 193 8.83 10.51 4.03
C THR A 193 9.61 10.72 2.72
N GLY A 194 9.12 11.60 1.85
CA GLY A 194 9.68 11.77 0.52
C GLY A 194 9.51 10.52 -0.35
N LYS A 195 8.38 9.81 -0.20
CA LYS A 195 8.09 8.57 -0.92
C LYS A 195 7.74 8.87 -2.36
N GLN A 196 8.39 8.16 -3.28
CA GLN A 196 8.15 8.28 -4.71
C GLN A 196 7.78 6.91 -5.29
N ARG A 197 6.88 6.92 -6.26
CA ARG A 197 6.52 5.75 -7.06
C ARG A 197 6.70 6.10 -8.52
N VAL A 198 7.59 5.38 -9.18
CA VAL A 198 7.98 5.64 -10.57
C VAL A 198 7.78 4.36 -11.39
N GLU A 199 7.02 4.46 -12.46
CA GLU A 199 6.92 3.41 -13.48
C GLU A 199 7.44 3.96 -14.79
N GLN A 200 8.51 3.35 -15.33
CA GLN A 200 9.19 3.86 -16.52
C GLN A 200 9.83 2.76 -17.34
N GLU A 201 10.06 3.06 -18.61
CA GLU A 201 10.92 2.26 -19.47
C GLU A 201 12.38 2.35 -19.02
N LEU A 202 13.12 1.28 -19.17
CA LEU A 202 14.54 1.16 -18.90
C LEU A 202 15.31 1.06 -20.23
N PRO A 203 15.46 2.16 -20.98
CA PRO A 203 15.93 2.14 -22.35
C PRO A 203 17.42 1.79 -22.50
N GLU A 204 18.18 1.85 -21.39
CA GLU A 204 19.58 1.41 -21.35
C GLU A 204 19.72 -0.11 -21.53
N ILE A 205 18.64 -0.86 -21.27
CA ILE A 205 18.61 -2.31 -21.46
C ILE A 205 18.13 -2.65 -22.89
N ASP A 206 19.08 -2.77 -23.81
CA ASP A 206 18.78 -3.15 -25.19
C ASP A 206 18.70 -4.68 -25.32
N LEU A 207 17.48 -5.21 -25.30
CA LEU A 207 17.21 -6.64 -25.41
C LEU A 207 17.80 -7.28 -26.70
N SER A 208 17.97 -6.49 -27.77
CA SER A 208 18.48 -6.99 -29.05
C SER A 208 20.01 -7.20 -29.07
N ARG A 209 20.70 -6.65 -28.08
CA ARG A 209 22.19 -6.70 -27.97
C ARG A 209 22.66 -7.43 -26.72
N MET A 210 21.75 -8.12 -26.03
CA MET A 210 22.13 -8.87 -24.83
C MET A 210 23.06 -10.01 -25.14
N GLU A 211 24.05 -10.16 -24.26
CA GLU A 211 25.06 -11.21 -24.34
C GLU A 211 24.74 -12.37 -23.41
N GLU A 212 25.28 -13.54 -23.71
CA GLU A 212 25.28 -14.69 -22.81
C GLU A 212 26.27 -14.44 -21.67
N LYS A 213 25.80 -14.60 -20.42
CA LYS A 213 26.61 -14.44 -19.20
C LYS A 213 27.03 -15.79 -18.66
N THR A 214 28.31 -16.05 -18.71
CA THR A 214 28.90 -17.33 -18.24
C THR A 214 29.60 -17.23 -16.90
N GLU A 215 29.96 -16.01 -16.48
CA GLU A 215 30.61 -15.77 -15.19
C GLU A 215 29.57 -15.37 -14.15
N LEU A 216 29.06 -16.37 -13.43
CA LEU A 216 28.05 -16.18 -12.38
C LEU A 216 28.67 -16.22 -10.98
N GLN A 217 28.02 -15.56 -10.02
CA GLN A 217 28.36 -15.66 -8.61
C GLN A 217 27.42 -16.63 -7.90
N THR A 218 27.99 -17.49 -7.06
CA THR A 218 27.23 -18.51 -6.30
C THR A 218 27.27 -18.28 -4.79
N ASN A 219 28.24 -17.49 -4.32
CA ASN A 219 28.43 -17.23 -2.90
C ASN A 219 27.70 -15.94 -2.46
N VAL A 220 26.37 -16.01 -2.41
CA VAL A 220 25.52 -14.89 -1.98
C VAL A 220 24.74 -15.25 -0.70
N THR A 221 24.49 -14.26 0.14
CA THR A 221 23.63 -14.42 1.31
C THR A 221 22.19 -14.11 0.93
N ARG A 222 21.39 -15.16 0.66
CA ARG A 222 19.99 -15.02 0.24
C ARG A 222 19.11 -14.41 1.33
N ARG A 223 18.15 -13.60 0.91
CA ARG A 223 17.08 -13.05 1.76
C ARG A 223 15.76 -13.75 1.55
N GLY A 224 15.44 -14.08 0.31
CA GLY A 224 14.19 -14.73 -0.05
C GLY A 224 14.09 -14.97 -1.55
N SER A 225 13.07 -15.71 -1.92
CA SER A 225 12.71 -15.98 -3.31
C SER A 225 11.21 -15.90 -3.47
N SER A 226 10.76 -15.49 -4.64
CA SER A 226 9.35 -15.47 -5.00
C SER A 226 9.15 -15.93 -6.44
N GLY A 227 7.98 -16.50 -6.73
CA GLY A 227 7.61 -16.96 -8.06
C GLY A 227 6.41 -17.90 -8.03
N MET A 228 5.73 -18.03 -9.15
CA MET A 228 4.62 -18.97 -9.28
C MET A 228 5.08 -20.42 -9.44
N GLU A 229 6.29 -20.62 -9.99
CA GLU A 229 6.89 -21.93 -10.26
C GLU A 229 8.22 -22.05 -9.51
N MET A 230 8.14 -22.33 -8.20
CA MET A 230 9.31 -22.37 -7.32
C MET A 230 10.39 -23.37 -7.76
N GLU A 231 10.01 -24.48 -8.39
CA GLU A 231 10.97 -25.45 -8.94
C GLU A 231 11.89 -24.80 -10.00
N LYS A 232 11.33 -23.99 -10.89
CA LYS A 232 12.11 -23.24 -11.89
C LYS A 232 13.01 -22.18 -11.23
N VAL A 233 12.51 -21.51 -10.20
CA VAL A 233 13.30 -20.53 -9.43
C VAL A 233 14.49 -21.22 -8.76
N GLU A 234 14.30 -22.41 -8.21
CA GLU A 234 15.38 -23.22 -7.61
C GLU A 234 16.42 -23.68 -8.66
N GLU A 235 15.99 -24.00 -9.88
CA GLU A 235 16.90 -24.30 -10.99
C GLU A 235 17.80 -23.11 -11.33
N GLU A 236 17.23 -21.90 -11.46
CA GLU A 236 18.02 -20.69 -11.71
C GLU A 236 18.99 -20.38 -10.57
N GLN A 237 18.54 -20.53 -9.32
CA GLN A 237 19.41 -20.37 -8.15
C GLN A 237 20.63 -21.31 -8.15
N GLN A 238 20.49 -22.52 -8.69
CA GLN A 238 21.58 -23.49 -8.76
C GLN A 238 22.64 -23.11 -9.81
N LYS A 239 22.26 -22.41 -10.87
CA LYS A 239 23.19 -21.90 -11.87
C LYS A 239 24.08 -20.77 -11.29
N GLY A 240 23.51 -19.97 -10.38
CA GLY A 240 24.13 -18.77 -9.80
C GLY A 240 23.44 -17.50 -10.26
N PHE A 241 24.02 -16.37 -9.89
CA PHE A 241 23.48 -15.03 -10.11
C PHE A 241 24.44 -14.20 -10.95
N LEU A 242 23.90 -13.23 -11.67
CA LEU A 242 24.70 -12.26 -12.41
C LEU A 242 25.69 -11.57 -11.48
N ARG A 243 26.89 -11.25 -11.99
CA ARG A 243 27.81 -10.35 -11.31
C ARG A 243 27.49 -8.92 -11.72
N PRO A 244 27.53 -7.94 -10.79
CA PRO A 244 27.44 -6.54 -11.17
C PRO A 244 28.48 -6.20 -12.25
N ASP A 245 28.03 -5.52 -13.29
CA ASP A 245 28.81 -5.15 -14.47
C ASP A 245 28.85 -3.64 -14.59
N ALA A 246 30.02 -3.06 -14.44
CA ALA A 246 30.21 -1.60 -14.45
C ALA A 246 29.74 -0.94 -15.76
N ASP A 247 29.83 -1.65 -16.89
CA ASP A 247 29.41 -1.15 -18.20
C ASP A 247 27.88 -1.21 -18.39
N GLN A 248 27.18 -1.98 -17.54
CA GLN A 248 25.72 -2.11 -17.53
C GLN A 248 25.05 -1.38 -16.38
N THR A 249 25.85 -0.88 -15.42
CA THR A 249 25.33 -0.25 -14.20
C THR A 249 24.82 1.17 -14.46
N TYR A 250 23.55 1.41 -14.09
CA TYR A 250 22.95 2.75 -14.09
C TYR A 250 21.80 2.82 -13.07
N SER A 251 21.45 4.05 -12.65
CA SER A 251 20.38 4.27 -11.67
C SER A 251 19.18 4.92 -12.35
N PRO A 252 18.08 4.18 -12.55
CA PRO A 252 16.85 4.75 -13.10
C PRO A 252 16.18 5.77 -12.17
N VAL A 253 16.27 5.56 -10.85
CA VAL A 253 15.81 6.48 -9.80
C VAL A 253 16.76 6.40 -8.61
N ASP A 254 16.75 7.40 -7.74
CA ASP A 254 17.55 7.39 -6.51
C ASP A 254 17.20 6.17 -5.65
N GLY A 255 18.21 5.52 -5.10
CA GLY A 255 18.04 4.31 -4.28
C GLY A 255 17.88 3.00 -5.06
N VAL A 256 17.82 3.05 -6.41
CA VAL A 256 17.66 1.88 -7.27
C VAL A 256 18.72 1.88 -8.37
N THR A 257 19.42 0.79 -8.53
CA THR A 257 20.47 0.64 -9.54
C THR A 257 20.29 -0.68 -10.29
N VAL A 258 20.15 -0.64 -11.60
CA VAL A 258 20.34 -1.83 -12.46
C VAL A 258 21.84 -2.14 -12.47
N THR A 259 22.21 -3.35 -12.12
CA THR A 259 23.62 -3.74 -11.93
C THR A 259 24.13 -4.72 -12.97
N ALA A 260 23.25 -5.54 -13.52
CA ALA A 260 23.60 -6.47 -14.59
C ALA A 260 22.35 -6.98 -15.31
N TYR A 261 22.51 -7.37 -16.56
CA TYR A 261 21.48 -8.06 -17.32
C TYR A 261 22.11 -8.91 -18.43
N GLY A 262 21.45 -9.96 -18.82
CA GLY A 262 21.93 -10.86 -19.89
C GLY A 262 21.20 -12.19 -19.94
N TRP A 263 21.62 -13.01 -20.88
CA TRP A 263 21.16 -14.38 -21.02
C TRP A 263 21.97 -15.31 -20.12
N VAL A 264 21.29 -16.24 -19.44
CA VAL A 264 21.89 -17.32 -18.67
C VAL A 264 21.23 -18.62 -19.11
N ASP A 265 21.97 -19.47 -19.82
CA ASP A 265 21.46 -20.69 -20.43
C ASP A 265 20.17 -20.47 -21.25
N GLY A 266 20.12 -19.38 -22.02
CA GLY A 266 19.01 -19.01 -22.89
C GLY A 266 17.82 -18.37 -22.19
N ARG A 267 17.88 -18.09 -20.89
CA ARG A 267 16.85 -17.33 -20.15
C ARG A 267 17.33 -15.93 -19.82
N LEU A 268 16.42 -14.97 -19.83
CA LEU A 268 16.73 -13.59 -19.51
C LEU A 268 16.77 -13.36 -18.00
N HIS A 269 17.89 -12.82 -17.53
CA HIS A 269 18.11 -12.38 -16.16
C HIS A 269 18.31 -10.86 -16.13
N ILE A 270 17.71 -10.19 -15.16
CA ILE A 270 17.92 -8.76 -14.88
C ILE A 270 18.13 -8.59 -13.39
N GLN A 271 19.24 -7.98 -13.00
CA GLN A 271 19.60 -7.74 -11.61
C GLN A 271 19.49 -6.27 -11.26
N VAL A 272 18.82 -5.99 -10.15
CA VAL A 272 18.62 -4.64 -9.59
C VAL A 272 19.11 -4.63 -8.14
N HIS A 273 19.83 -3.58 -7.77
CA HIS A 273 20.23 -3.30 -6.40
C HIS A 273 19.33 -2.21 -5.81
N TYR A 274 18.81 -2.44 -4.63
CA TYR A 274 18.05 -1.50 -3.80
C TYR A 274 18.93 -1.08 -2.64
N THR A 275 19.23 0.22 -2.56
CA THR A 275 20.12 0.77 -1.55
C THR A 275 19.39 0.93 -0.22
N ASP A 276 20.09 0.65 0.87
CA ASP A 276 19.67 0.93 2.26
C ASP A 276 18.25 0.50 2.61
N ILE A 277 17.90 -0.72 2.26
CA ILE A 277 16.55 -1.29 2.47
C ILE A 277 16.17 -1.48 3.94
N LEU A 278 17.09 -1.27 4.87
CA LEU A 278 16.83 -1.32 6.31
C LEU A 278 16.27 0.01 6.84
N ASN A 279 16.68 1.13 6.24
CA ASN A 279 16.26 2.47 6.65
C ASN A 279 15.35 3.14 5.61
N THR A 280 15.13 2.50 4.48
CA THR A 280 14.25 2.95 3.42
C THR A 280 13.32 1.81 3.00
N ASP A 281 12.20 2.15 2.38
CA ASP A 281 11.32 1.17 1.75
C ASP A 281 11.64 1.06 0.24
N ASN A 282 12.95 1.10 -0.11
CA ASN A 282 13.38 0.97 -1.49
C ASN A 282 13.11 -0.44 -2.01
N HIS A 283 12.16 -0.55 -2.92
CA HIS A 283 11.77 -1.80 -3.55
C HIS A 283 11.15 -1.57 -4.92
N GLY A 284 10.92 -2.65 -5.64
CA GLY A 284 10.28 -2.57 -6.93
C GLY A 284 10.24 -3.91 -7.65
N TYR A 285 9.91 -3.86 -8.91
CA TYR A 285 9.99 -5.01 -9.81
C TYR A 285 10.26 -4.56 -11.25
N VAL A 286 10.82 -5.49 -12.01
CA VAL A 286 11.09 -5.32 -13.45
C VAL A 286 10.16 -6.25 -14.22
N TYR A 287 9.66 -5.77 -15.35
CA TYR A 287 8.84 -6.53 -16.29
C TYR A 287 9.16 -6.13 -17.73
N LEU A 288 8.71 -6.94 -18.67
CA LEU A 288 8.90 -6.65 -20.09
C LEU A 288 7.58 -6.20 -20.71
N LYS A 289 7.68 -5.48 -21.81
CA LYS A 289 6.57 -5.31 -22.75
C LYS A 289 6.96 -5.95 -24.08
N ASP A 290 6.06 -6.78 -24.62
CA ASP A 290 6.25 -7.39 -25.94
C ASP A 290 6.07 -6.35 -27.07
N GLY A 291 6.32 -6.75 -28.31
CA GLY A 291 6.17 -5.89 -29.49
C GLY A 291 4.74 -5.39 -29.74
N GLN A 292 3.75 -5.85 -28.96
CA GLN A 292 2.36 -5.41 -28.98
C GLN A 292 2.02 -4.53 -27.79
N GLY A 293 2.96 -4.33 -26.86
CA GLY A 293 2.80 -3.55 -25.64
C GLY A 293 2.18 -4.33 -24.47
N ASN A 294 2.00 -5.65 -24.57
CA ASN A 294 1.50 -6.46 -23.47
C ASN A 294 2.61 -6.69 -22.43
N ALA A 295 2.25 -6.62 -21.14
CA ALA A 295 3.18 -6.88 -20.06
C ALA A 295 3.52 -8.39 -19.99
N VAL A 296 4.82 -8.68 -19.84
CA VAL A 296 5.37 -10.00 -19.60
C VAL A 296 6.11 -9.96 -18.26
N SER A 297 5.54 -10.61 -17.25
CA SER A 297 6.12 -10.67 -15.92
C SER A 297 7.25 -11.70 -15.84
N CYS A 298 8.18 -11.49 -14.89
CA CYS A 298 9.12 -12.53 -14.51
C CYS A 298 8.36 -13.74 -13.92
N PHE A 299 8.86 -14.95 -14.12
CA PHE A 299 8.29 -16.14 -13.49
C PHE A 299 8.74 -16.30 -12.04
N GLY A 300 9.82 -15.63 -11.67
CA GLY A 300 10.32 -15.58 -10.30
C GLY A 300 11.50 -14.63 -10.14
N SER A 301 11.90 -14.46 -8.89
CA SER A 301 13.02 -13.62 -8.49
C SER A 301 13.66 -14.13 -7.20
N VAL A 302 14.93 -13.75 -6.99
CA VAL A 302 15.67 -14.04 -5.78
C VAL A 302 16.30 -12.77 -5.25
N ALA A 303 16.09 -12.51 -3.96
CA ALA A 303 16.72 -11.42 -3.25
C ALA A 303 17.91 -11.93 -2.41
N PHE A 304 19.00 -11.18 -2.41
CA PHE A 304 20.19 -11.45 -1.60
C PHE A 304 20.86 -10.15 -1.16
N TRP A 305 21.55 -10.22 -0.03
CA TRP A 305 22.23 -9.08 0.55
C TRP A 305 23.42 -8.63 -0.30
N ASP A 306 23.67 -7.33 -0.29
CA ASP A 306 24.97 -6.78 -0.67
C ASP A 306 26.06 -7.12 0.38
N GLU A 307 27.29 -6.71 0.10
CA GLU A 307 28.43 -6.99 0.99
C GLU A 307 28.30 -6.31 2.35
N GLU A 308 27.69 -5.12 2.38
CA GLU A 308 27.50 -4.30 3.59
C GLU A 308 26.27 -4.75 4.40
N LYS A 309 25.39 -5.56 3.82
CA LYS A 309 24.12 -6.01 4.40
C LYS A 309 23.17 -4.86 4.76
N SER A 310 23.27 -3.75 4.06
CA SER A 310 22.36 -2.62 4.14
C SER A 310 21.44 -2.55 2.92
N GLY A 311 21.92 -2.90 1.76
CA GLY A 311 21.17 -3.00 0.51
C GLY A 311 20.89 -4.44 0.10
N SER A 312 20.09 -4.59 -0.93
CA SER A 312 19.67 -5.87 -1.47
C SER A 312 19.72 -5.89 -2.98
N TYR A 313 20.39 -6.90 -3.52
CA TYR A 313 20.18 -7.28 -4.90
C TYR A 313 18.88 -8.06 -5.03
N GLN A 314 18.19 -7.88 -6.16
CA GLN A 314 17.11 -8.74 -6.59
C GLN A 314 17.31 -9.10 -8.05
N GLU A 315 17.35 -10.39 -8.35
CA GLU A 315 17.51 -10.89 -9.71
C GLU A 315 16.19 -11.50 -10.18
N TYR A 316 15.71 -11.01 -11.32
CA TYR A 316 14.44 -11.36 -11.94
C TYR A 316 14.69 -12.31 -13.10
N PHE A 317 13.91 -13.38 -13.18
CA PHE A 317 14.02 -14.44 -14.18
C PHE A 317 12.82 -14.44 -15.12
N PHE A 318 13.07 -14.36 -16.41
CA PHE A 318 12.02 -14.33 -17.43
C PHE A 318 12.05 -15.58 -18.29
N GLU A 319 10.89 -16.16 -18.56
CA GLU A 319 10.72 -17.27 -19.48
C GLU A 319 10.60 -16.74 -20.92
N VAL A 320 11.68 -16.10 -21.37
CA VAL A 320 11.82 -15.50 -22.69
C VAL A 320 13.15 -15.97 -23.25
N GLU A 321 13.16 -16.42 -24.49
CA GLU A 321 14.34 -16.86 -25.22
C GLU A 321 14.79 -15.77 -26.20
N PRO A 322 16.08 -15.72 -26.60
CA PRO A 322 16.60 -14.70 -27.53
C PRO A 322 15.79 -14.55 -28.81
N GLU A 323 15.30 -15.69 -29.35
CA GLU A 323 14.53 -15.74 -30.60
C GLU A 323 13.13 -15.15 -30.48
N MET A 324 12.60 -15.01 -29.27
CA MET A 324 11.30 -14.40 -29.01
C MET A 324 11.36 -12.86 -29.03
N ILE A 325 12.56 -12.30 -28.85
CA ILE A 325 12.77 -10.86 -28.85
C ILE A 325 12.68 -10.31 -30.26
N THR A 326 11.66 -9.55 -30.52
CA THR A 326 11.43 -8.85 -31.78
C THR A 326 11.41 -7.35 -31.60
N ALA A 327 11.30 -6.59 -32.69
CA ALA A 327 11.20 -5.13 -32.61
C ALA A 327 9.99 -4.72 -31.76
N GLY A 328 10.21 -3.75 -30.87
CA GLY A 328 9.18 -3.21 -29.98
C GLY A 328 9.13 -3.87 -28.60
N TRP A 329 9.96 -4.86 -28.31
CA TRP A 329 10.15 -5.33 -26.94
C TRP A 329 10.95 -4.30 -26.14
N SER A 330 10.56 -4.09 -24.87
CA SER A 330 11.22 -3.16 -23.97
C SER A 330 11.18 -3.65 -22.52
N VAL A 331 12.12 -3.16 -21.72
CA VAL A 331 12.18 -3.43 -20.29
C VAL A 331 11.59 -2.25 -19.53
N TRP A 332 10.78 -2.55 -18.53
CA TRP A 332 10.11 -1.58 -17.67
C TRP A 332 10.39 -1.87 -16.20
N GLY A 333 10.45 -0.82 -15.42
CA GLY A 333 10.60 -0.91 -13.97
C GLY A 333 9.50 -0.13 -13.26
N TYR A 334 8.98 -0.72 -12.18
CA TYR A 334 8.18 -0.03 -11.18
C TYR A 334 8.97 0.00 -9.90
N PHE A 335 9.23 1.21 -9.38
CA PHE A 335 10.06 1.43 -8.21
C PHE A 335 9.34 2.28 -7.19
N SER A 336 9.46 1.91 -5.93
CA SER A 336 9.06 2.70 -4.77
C SER A 336 10.32 3.04 -3.98
N THR A 337 10.53 4.32 -3.71
CA THR A 337 11.69 4.81 -2.95
C THR A 337 11.22 5.83 -1.93
N CYS A 338 12.01 6.07 -0.90
CA CYS A 338 11.82 7.16 0.04
C CYS A 338 13.16 7.86 0.33
N SER A 339 13.11 9.12 0.70
CA SER A 339 14.32 9.91 0.91
C SER A 339 14.75 10.03 2.36
N GLU A 340 13.85 9.80 3.31
CA GLU A 340 14.14 10.03 4.72
C GLU A 340 13.40 9.04 5.63
N LEU A 341 14.11 8.56 6.66
CA LEU A 341 13.59 7.83 7.81
C LEU A 341 13.69 8.74 9.03
N VAL A 342 12.58 8.93 9.75
CA VAL A 342 12.51 9.69 10.99
C VAL A 342 12.19 8.75 12.15
N GLU A 343 13.15 8.60 13.07
CA GLU A 343 13.01 7.76 14.28
C GLU A 343 12.48 8.57 15.48
N GLY A 344 11.75 7.88 16.38
CA GLY A 344 11.25 8.44 17.63
C GLY A 344 10.48 7.43 18.48
N ASP A 345 9.95 7.86 19.62
CA ASP A 345 9.07 7.04 20.49
C ASP A 345 7.76 7.79 20.75
N TRP A 346 6.85 7.73 19.79
CA TRP A 346 5.52 8.31 19.93
C TRP A 346 4.57 7.25 20.43
N ARG A 347 4.00 7.48 21.61
CA ARG A 347 3.07 6.54 22.23
C ARG A 347 1.93 7.24 22.95
N VAL A 348 0.71 6.86 22.65
CA VAL A 348 -0.50 7.36 23.31
C VAL A 348 -1.38 6.20 23.74
N THR A 349 -1.93 6.32 24.96
CA THR A 349 -2.92 5.37 25.49
C THR A 349 -4.20 6.14 25.78
N PHE A 350 -5.30 5.71 25.23
CA PHE A 350 -6.59 6.38 25.35
C PHE A 350 -7.72 5.38 25.56
N PRO A 351 -8.81 5.80 26.24
CA PRO A 351 -10.00 4.97 26.40
C PRO A 351 -10.82 4.96 25.09
N ILE A 352 -11.44 3.82 24.81
CA ILE A 352 -12.47 3.67 23.79
C ILE A 352 -13.80 3.70 24.52
N GLU A 353 -14.40 4.88 24.65
CA GLU A 353 -15.65 5.06 25.34
C GLU A 353 -16.85 5.00 24.40
N GLU A 354 -17.98 4.48 24.89
CA GLU A 354 -19.25 4.55 24.18
C GLU A 354 -19.64 6.01 23.99
N THR A 355 -19.95 6.38 22.77
CA THR A 355 -20.41 7.73 22.47
C THR A 355 -21.77 7.96 23.11
N LYS A 356 -21.80 8.72 24.19
CA LYS A 356 -23.07 9.20 24.74
C LYS A 356 -23.62 10.29 23.81
N PRO A 357 -24.85 10.16 23.31
CA PRO A 357 -25.45 11.23 22.53
C PRO A 357 -25.44 12.50 23.38
N LEU A 358 -24.91 13.58 22.81
CA LEU A 358 -25.03 14.92 23.41
C LEU A 358 -26.51 15.20 23.64
N GLN A 359 -26.89 15.42 24.92
CA GLN A 359 -28.24 15.76 25.36
C GLN A 359 -28.61 17.18 24.92
#